data_feed3f508630a6001045ee5b66b97976
#
_entry.id   feed3f508630a6001045ee5b66b97976
#
_cell.length_a   1.000
_cell.length_b   1.000
_cell.length_c   1.000
_cell.angle_alpha   90.00
_cell.angle_beta   90.00
_cell.angle_gamma   90.00
#
_symmetry.space_group_name_H-M   'P 1'
#
loop_
_entity.id
_entity.type
_entity.pdbx_description
1 polymer ?
#
loop_
_entity_poly.entity_id
_entity_poly.type
_entity_poly.pdbx_seq_one_letter_code
_entity_poly.pdbx_strand_id
1 'polypeptide(L)'
;QLAPLGGAVLLDGRSLTDYTGPARARKLALMLPHTRRTELTSCFEFAAAGRIPYTGRLGILSDTDRQAVRDALELVGASPLAGRDFNCISDGQRQRVLLARAICQQPGVLLLDEPTSFLDVKGKIELLTILQKLAHEQGLAVIVSLHELDMAQKIADAVVCVFPHSVSGALTPKEAFAPENIRALYSLTKEQYEA
;
A
#
# COMPACT_ATOMS: atom_id res chain seq x y z
N GLN A 1 1.02 16.09 -2.04
CA GLN A 1 -0.30 15.72 -2.60
C GLN A 1 -0.73 16.82 -3.57
N LEU A 2 -1.17 16.43 -4.75
CA LEU A 2 -1.72 17.36 -5.72
C LEU A 2 -3.18 17.66 -5.32
N ALA A 3 -3.59 18.92 -5.55
CA ALA A 3 -5.01 19.27 -5.44
C ALA A 3 -5.77 18.68 -6.65
N PRO A 4 -6.99 18.15 -6.45
CA PRO A 4 -7.79 17.67 -7.57
C PRO A 4 -8.17 18.84 -8.48
N LEU A 5 -8.14 18.61 -9.80
CA LEU A 5 -8.58 19.62 -10.80
C LEU A 5 -10.11 19.82 -10.76
N GLY A 6 -10.84 18.85 -10.23
CA GLY A 6 -12.29 18.90 -10.08
C GLY A 6 -12.80 17.65 -9.37
N GLY A 7 -14.10 17.62 -9.04
CA GLY A 7 -14.72 16.52 -8.32
C GLY A 7 -14.43 16.51 -6.83
N ALA A 8 -14.73 15.39 -6.17
CA ALA A 8 -14.51 15.19 -4.74
C ALA A 8 -14.02 13.77 -4.47
N VAL A 9 -13.15 13.63 -3.46
CA VAL A 9 -12.74 12.34 -2.91
C VAL A 9 -13.47 12.15 -1.59
N LEU A 10 -14.24 11.07 -1.50
CA LEU A 10 -15.00 10.75 -0.30
C LEU A 10 -14.37 9.57 0.45
N LEU A 11 -14.31 9.66 1.76
CA LEU A 11 -13.93 8.59 2.68
C LEU A 11 -15.05 8.44 3.71
N ASP A 12 -15.65 7.25 3.79
CA ASP A 12 -16.86 7.01 4.60
C ASP A 12 -17.98 8.02 4.34
N GLY A 13 -18.23 8.37 3.06
CA GLY A 13 -19.27 9.30 2.64
C GLY A 13 -18.99 10.78 2.94
N ARG A 14 -17.85 11.12 3.56
CA ARG A 14 -17.44 12.48 3.90
C ARG A 14 -16.29 12.93 3.02
N SER A 15 -16.26 14.20 2.61
CA SER A 15 -15.13 14.74 1.82
C SER A 15 -13.80 14.57 2.57
N LEU A 16 -12.77 14.11 1.84
CA LEU A 16 -11.42 13.94 2.39
C LEU A 16 -10.83 15.27 2.92
N THR A 17 -11.27 16.40 2.38
CA THR A 17 -10.86 17.74 2.81
C THR A 17 -11.43 18.14 4.17
N ASP A 18 -12.53 17.52 4.59
CA ASP A 18 -13.22 17.84 5.85
C ASP A 18 -12.62 17.12 7.06
N TYR A 19 -11.68 16.20 6.82
CA TYR A 19 -10.94 15.54 7.90
C TYR A 19 -9.77 16.39 8.35
N THR A 20 -9.57 16.50 9.67
CA THR A 20 -8.30 16.99 10.22
C THR A 20 -7.17 16.04 9.86
N GLY A 21 -5.93 16.53 9.82
CA GLY A 21 -4.76 15.70 9.52
C GLY A 21 -4.70 14.39 10.34
N PRO A 22 -4.77 14.45 11.68
CA PRO A 22 -4.77 13.24 12.51
C PRO A 22 -5.98 12.32 12.26
N ALA A 23 -7.19 12.88 12.10
CA ALA A 23 -8.38 12.07 11.85
C ALA A 23 -8.30 11.32 10.49
N ARG A 24 -7.79 11.99 9.45
CA ARG A 24 -7.53 11.38 8.15
C ARG A 24 -6.46 10.29 8.24
N ALA A 25 -5.36 10.56 8.95
CA ALA A 25 -4.27 9.61 9.12
C ALA A 25 -4.67 8.36 9.93
N ARG A 26 -5.70 8.43 10.78
CA ARG A 26 -6.25 7.23 11.45
C ARG A 26 -7.12 6.37 10.53
N LYS A 27 -7.61 6.90 9.42
CA LYS A 27 -8.49 6.19 8.49
C LYS A 27 -7.79 5.73 7.22
N LEU A 28 -6.77 6.44 6.79
CA LEU A 28 -6.11 6.24 5.51
C LEU A 28 -4.59 6.18 5.69
N ALA A 29 -3.98 5.07 5.33
CA ALA A 29 -2.53 4.93 5.22
C ALA A 29 -2.10 4.91 3.75
N LEU A 30 -0.91 5.43 3.51
CA LEU A 30 -0.29 5.49 2.18
C LEU A 30 1.12 4.93 2.24
N MET A 31 1.42 3.99 1.35
CA MET A 31 2.77 3.49 1.11
C MET A 31 3.21 3.91 -0.29
N LEU A 32 4.29 4.70 -0.35
CA LEU A 32 4.91 5.16 -1.59
C LEU A 32 6.18 4.35 -1.86
N PRO A 33 6.56 4.12 -3.14
CA PRO A 33 7.70 3.29 -3.50
C PRO A 33 9.04 3.89 -3.07
N HIS A 34 9.11 5.21 -2.97
CA HIS A 34 10.34 5.92 -2.63
C HIS A 34 10.23 6.62 -1.29
N THR A 35 11.06 6.18 -0.34
CA THR A 35 11.25 6.87 0.93
C THR A 35 12.62 7.53 0.93
N ARG A 36 12.67 8.81 1.27
CA ARG A 36 13.95 9.51 1.48
C ARG A 36 14.75 8.80 2.57
N ARG A 37 16.08 8.83 2.44
CA ARG A 37 16.95 8.37 3.53
C ARG A 37 16.62 9.14 4.80
N THR A 38 16.42 8.41 5.87
CA THR A 38 16.19 8.97 7.21
C THR A 38 17.52 9.05 7.93
N GLU A 39 17.68 10.03 8.82
CA GLU A 39 18.81 10.02 9.75
C GLU A 39 18.72 8.79 10.65
N LEU A 40 19.85 8.25 11.09
CA LEU A 40 20.05 7.08 11.95
C LEU A 40 18.77 6.62 12.68
N THR A 41 17.98 5.79 12.01
CA THR A 41 16.68 5.36 12.51
C THR A 41 16.59 3.85 12.40
N SER A 42 16.30 3.16 13.49
CA SER A 42 16.06 1.72 13.48
C SER A 42 14.79 1.38 12.69
N CYS A 43 14.68 0.16 12.19
CA CYS A 43 13.47 -0.32 11.51
C CYS A 43 12.24 -0.25 12.43
N PHE A 44 12.41 -0.47 13.74
CA PHE A 44 11.33 -0.30 14.71
C PHE A 44 10.85 1.15 14.78
N GLU A 45 11.76 2.11 14.94
CA GLU A 45 11.44 3.53 15.02
C GLU A 45 10.80 4.03 13.72
N PHE A 46 11.33 3.55 12.57
CA PHE A 46 10.75 3.86 11.28
C PHE A 46 9.30 3.37 11.15
N ALA A 47 9.04 2.12 11.54
CA ALA A 47 7.68 1.57 11.56
C ALA A 47 6.79 2.31 12.57
N ALA A 48 7.34 2.66 13.75
CA ALA A 48 6.65 3.38 14.82
C ALA A 48 6.16 4.77 14.41
N ALA A 49 6.76 5.39 13.38
CA ALA A 49 6.23 6.63 12.80
C ALA A 49 4.78 6.49 12.28
N GLY A 50 4.31 5.27 11.97
CA GLY A 50 2.89 4.99 11.66
C GLY A 50 1.96 5.27 12.85
N ARG A 51 2.47 5.31 14.09
CA ARG A 51 1.69 5.61 15.30
C ARG A 51 1.55 7.11 15.61
N ILE A 52 2.21 8.00 14.87
CA ILE A 52 2.13 9.46 15.06
C ILE A 52 0.68 9.96 15.22
N PRO A 53 -0.33 9.48 14.48
CA PRO A 53 -1.71 9.94 14.66
C PRO A 53 -2.32 9.64 16.04
N TYR A 54 -1.68 8.78 16.85
CA TYR A 54 -2.15 8.32 18.15
C TYR A 54 -1.29 8.86 19.31
N THR A 55 -0.05 9.25 19.03
CA THR A 55 0.91 9.74 20.01
C THR A 55 0.72 11.24 20.26
N GLY A 56 0.08 11.80 21.07
CA GLY A 56 -0.08 13.24 21.34
C GLY A 56 1.06 14.16 20.85
N ARG A 57 1.14 15.37 21.35
CA ARG A 57 2.11 16.39 20.88
C ARG A 57 3.58 16.03 21.14
N LEU A 58 3.85 15.16 22.10
CA LEU A 58 5.22 14.75 22.47
C LEU A 58 5.72 13.53 21.68
N GLY A 59 4.88 12.88 20.88
CA GLY A 59 5.29 11.71 20.08
C GLY A 59 5.67 10.47 20.91
N ILE A 60 5.30 10.42 22.20
CA ILE A 60 5.64 9.32 23.11
C ILE A 60 4.75 8.12 22.82
N LEU A 61 5.37 6.97 22.49
CA LEU A 61 4.67 5.72 22.27
C LEU A 61 4.21 5.10 23.60
N SER A 62 2.93 4.79 23.71
CA SER A 62 2.39 3.93 24.76
C SER A 62 2.82 2.47 24.56
N ASP A 63 2.58 1.62 25.57
CA ASP A 63 2.83 0.17 25.42
C ASP A 63 1.95 -0.46 24.34
N THR A 64 0.71 0.02 24.20
CA THR A 64 -0.20 -0.38 23.13
C THR A 64 0.36 0.00 21.74
N ASP A 65 0.92 1.19 21.58
CA ASP A 65 1.55 1.61 20.34
C ASP A 65 2.78 0.76 20.01
N ARG A 66 3.61 0.48 21.02
CA ARG A 66 4.79 -0.39 20.85
C ARG A 66 4.39 -1.81 20.46
N GLN A 67 3.29 -2.33 21.01
CA GLN A 67 2.77 -3.63 20.63
C GLN A 67 2.26 -3.63 19.19
N ALA A 68 1.48 -2.62 18.79
CA ALA A 68 1.01 -2.50 17.41
C ALA A 68 2.16 -2.46 16.37
N VAL A 69 3.29 -1.82 16.73
CA VAL A 69 4.49 -1.83 15.88
C VAL A 69 5.12 -3.22 15.81
N ARG A 70 5.23 -3.94 16.94
CA ARG A 70 5.76 -5.31 16.94
C ARG A 70 4.90 -6.25 16.12
N ASP A 71 3.59 -6.21 16.30
CA ASP A 71 2.64 -7.05 15.57
C ASP A 71 2.72 -6.78 14.06
N ALA A 72 2.82 -5.51 13.66
CA ALA A 72 2.98 -5.14 12.26
C ALA A 72 4.30 -5.64 11.66
N LEU A 73 5.41 -5.53 12.39
CA LEU A 73 6.72 -6.06 11.95
C LEU A 73 6.70 -7.60 11.86
N GLU A 74 6.03 -8.27 12.78
CA GLU A 74 5.86 -9.72 12.75
C GLU A 74 5.04 -10.17 11.55
N LEU A 75 3.91 -9.51 11.28
CA LEU A 75 3.02 -9.82 10.16
C LEU A 75 3.74 -9.79 8.82
N VAL A 76 4.67 -8.85 8.63
CA VAL A 76 5.45 -8.72 7.40
C VAL A 76 6.78 -9.48 7.43
N GLY A 77 7.06 -10.27 8.48
CA GLY A 77 8.30 -11.02 8.63
C GLY A 77 9.54 -10.13 8.80
N ALA A 78 9.39 -8.93 9.36
CA ALA A 78 10.47 -7.96 9.59
C ALA A 78 10.91 -7.85 11.06
N SER A 79 10.38 -8.66 11.99
CA SER A 79 10.78 -8.66 13.41
C SER A 79 12.28 -8.78 13.63
N PRO A 80 13.04 -9.64 12.90
CA PRO A 80 14.50 -9.73 13.08
C PRO A 80 15.27 -8.47 12.68
N LEU A 81 14.62 -7.55 11.96
CA LEU A 81 15.18 -6.30 11.49
C LEU A 81 14.94 -5.13 12.46
N ALA A 82 14.11 -5.31 13.49
CA ALA A 82 13.61 -4.21 14.33
C ALA A 82 14.71 -3.27 14.86
N GLY A 83 15.83 -3.82 15.31
CA GLY A 83 16.97 -3.04 15.82
C GLY A 83 18.00 -2.60 14.77
N ARG A 84 17.84 -2.99 13.49
CA ARG A 84 18.79 -2.63 12.43
C ARG A 84 18.50 -1.22 11.90
N ASP A 85 19.54 -0.54 11.44
CA ASP A 85 19.40 0.73 10.73
C ASP A 85 18.59 0.51 9.44
N PHE A 86 17.52 1.29 9.28
CA PHE A 86 16.63 1.25 8.11
C PHE A 86 17.40 1.53 6.79
N ASN A 87 18.46 2.31 6.83
CA ASN A 87 19.26 2.60 5.65
C ASN A 87 20.24 1.46 5.27
N CYS A 88 20.50 0.52 6.20
CA CYS A 88 21.46 -0.57 6.05
C CYS A 88 20.80 -1.93 5.77
N ILE A 89 19.54 -1.96 5.35
CA ILE A 89 18.82 -3.18 4.95
C ILE A 89 18.61 -3.21 3.44
N SER A 90 18.33 -4.41 2.88
CA SER A 90 18.05 -4.57 1.45
C SER A 90 16.74 -3.88 1.05
N ASP A 91 16.56 -3.62 -0.24
CA ASP A 91 15.33 -2.98 -0.74
C ASP A 91 14.09 -3.80 -0.46
N GLY A 92 14.15 -5.13 -0.59
CA GLY A 92 13.04 -6.02 -0.21
C GLY A 92 12.73 -6.00 1.29
N GLN A 93 13.75 -5.94 2.14
CA GLN A 93 13.58 -5.76 3.58
C GLN A 93 12.98 -4.39 3.90
N ARG A 94 13.43 -3.36 3.19
CA ARG A 94 12.91 -2.00 3.33
C ARG A 94 11.41 -1.94 2.97
N GLN A 95 11.02 -2.62 1.90
CA GLN A 95 9.62 -2.69 1.47
C GLN A 95 8.71 -3.31 2.55
N ARG A 96 9.19 -4.36 3.23
CA ARG A 96 8.46 -4.96 4.38
C ARG A 96 8.33 -3.99 5.55
N VAL A 97 9.37 -3.25 5.89
CA VAL A 97 9.32 -2.24 6.98
C VAL A 97 8.40 -1.06 6.61
N LEU A 98 8.38 -0.64 5.35
CA LEU A 98 7.43 0.35 4.83
C LEU A 98 5.99 -0.12 4.98
N LEU A 99 5.72 -1.38 4.63
CA LEU A 99 4.40 -1.98 4.80
C LEU A 99 4.03 -2.08 6.30
N ALA A 100 4.95 -2.50 7.17
CA ALA A 100 4.73 -2.54 8.62
C ALA A 100 4.34 -1.15 9.17
N ARG A 101 5.01 -0.08 8.72
CA ARG A 101 4.66 1.30 9.08
C ARG A 101 3.22 1.65 8.70
N ALA A 102 2.78 1.25 7.51
CA ALA A 102 1.42 1.52 7.05
C ALA A 102 0.37 0.69 7.81
N ILE A 103 0.69 -0.57 8.10
CA ILE A 103 -0.20 -1.48 8.85
C ILE A 103 -0.34 -1.06 10.32
N CYS A 104 0.76 -0.72 11.00
CA CYS A 104 0.71 -0.35 12.41
C CYS A 104 -0.06 0.96 12.66
N GLN A 105 -0.32 1.74 11.62
CA GLN A 105 -1.23 2.89 11.66
C GLN A 105 -2.69 2.45 11.87
N GLN A 106 -3.03 1.16 11.66
CA GLN A 106 -4.38 0.61 11.81
C GLN A 106 -5.43 1.40 11.01
N PRO A 107 -5.23 1.60 9.71
CA PRO A 107 -6.15 2.37 8.88
C PRO A 107 -7.39 1.55 8.51
N GLY A 108 -8.47 2.20 8.07
CA GLY A 108 -9.60 1.54 7.39
C GLY A 108 -9.35 1.34 5.89
N VAL A 109 -8.45 2.16 5.31
CA VAL A 109 -8.07 2.10 3.89
C VAL A 109 -6.55 2.17 3.78
N LEU A 110 -5.97 1.26 3.01
CA LEU A 110 -4.54 1.19 2.71
C LEU A 110 -4.31 1.40 1.21
N LEU A 111 -3.59 2.47 0.87
CA LEU A 111 -3.17 2.76 -0.50
C LEU A 111 -1.70 2.37 -0.66
N LEU A 112 -1.38 1.57 -1.66
CA LEU A 112 -0.01 1.16 -1.95
C LEU A 112 0.32 1.47 -3.41
N ASP A 113 1.38 2.22 -3.60
CA ASP A 113 1.88 2.56 -4.92
C ASP A 113 3.09 1.67 -5.23
N GLU A 114 2.93 0.76 -6.21
CA GLU A 114 3.92 -0.22 -6.66
C GLU A 114 4.64 -0.98 -5.51
N PRO A 115 3.92 -1.60 -4.58
CA PRO A 115 4.55 -2.22 -3.41
C PRO A 115 5.40 -3.45 -3.72
N THR A 116 5.27 -4.00 -4.93
CA THR A 116 6.04 -5.15 -5.42
C THR A 116 7.37 -4.76 -6.08
N SER A 117 7.61 -3.48 -6.32
CA SER A 117 8.87 -2.99 -6.87
C SER A 117 10.05 -3.40 -5.99
N PHE A 118 11.15 -3.80 -6.61
CA PHE A 118 12.39 -4.26 -5.94
C PHE A 118 12.29 -5.60 -5.18
N LEU A 119 11.16 -6.32 -5.27
CA LEU A 119 11.01 -7.65 -4.71
C LEU A 119 11.32 -8.73 -5.76
N ASP A 120 11.94 -9.82 -5.31
CA ASP A 120 11.97 -11.06 -6.08
C ASP A 120 10.58 -11.72 -6.15
N VAL A 121 10.43 -12.73 -6.97
CA VAL A 121 9.14 -13.43 -7.16
C VAL A 121 8.55 -13.92 -5.85
N LYS A 122 9.39 -14.48 -4.96
CA LYS A 122 8.94 -14.97 -3.64
C LYS A 122 8.43 -13.82 -2.77
N GLY A 123 9.20 -12.72 -2.70
CA GLY A 123 8.83 -11.54 -1.92
C GLY A 123 7.52 -10.88 -2.41
N LYS A 124 7.30 -10.85 -3.74
CA LYS A 124 6.05 -10.37 -4.33
C LYS A 124 4.85 -11.22 -3.88
N ILE A 125 4.96 -12.55 -3.99
CA ILE A 125 3.90 -13.48 -3.59
C ILE A 125 3.59 -13.32 -2.09
N GLU A 126 4.62 -13.29 -1.24
CA GLU A 126 4.45 -13.13 0.22
C GLU A 126 3.75 -11.81 0.56
N LEU A 127 4.19 -10.69 -0.04
CA LEU A 127 3.58 -9.38 0.18
C LEU A 127 2.10 -9.36 -0.25
N LEU A 128 1.80 -9.84 -1.45
CA LEU A 128 0.44 -9.87 -1.97
C LEU A 128 -0.47 -10.79 -1.15
N THR A 129 0.05 -11.92 -0.65
CA THR A 129 -0.68 -12.81 0.27
C THR A 129 -1.02 -12.11 1.59
N ILE A 130 -0.10 -11.30 2.13
CA ILE A 130 -0.36 -10.49 3.32
C ILE A 130 -1.49 -9.48 3.04
N LEU A 131 -1.45 -8.79 1.90
CA LEU A 131 -2.49 -7.82 1.53
C LEU A 131 -3.88 -8.48 1.39
N GLN A 132 -3.96 -9.66 0.75
CA GLN A 132 -5.20 -10.42 0.66
C GLN A 132 -5.74 -10.80 2.05
N LYS A 133 -4.89 -11.29 2.94
CA LYS A 133 -5.30 -11.63 4.31
C LYS A 133 -5.83 -10.40 5.06
N LEU A 134 -5.16 -9.27 4.95
CA LEU A 134 -5.61 -8.03 5.56
C LEU A 134 -6.98 -7.59 5.01
N ALA A 135 -7.20 -7.71 3.71
CA ALA A 135 -8.47 -7.37 3.10
C ALA A 135 -9.60 -8.33 3.51
N HIS A 136 -9.40 -9.63 3.40
CA HIS A 136 -10.47 -10.62 3.57
C HIS A 136 -10.72 -11.01 5.03
N GLU A 137 -9.67 -11.07 5.86
CA GLU A 137 -9.79 -11.51 7.25
C GLU A 137 -9.99 -10.34 8.23
N GLN A 138 -9.43 -9.16 7.93
CA GLN A 138 -9.51 -7.99 8.80
C GLN A 138 -10.42 -6.87 8.27
N GLY A 139 -11.00 -7.05 7.09
CA GLY A 139 -11.90 -6.07 6.48
C GLY A 139 -11.22 -4.76 6.08
N LEU A 140 -9.88 -4.78 5.87
CA LEU A 140 -9.13 -3.62 5.42
C LEU A 140 -9.39 -3.37 3.93
N ALA A 141 -9.84 -2.18 3.56
CA ALA A 141 -9.92 -1.80 2.15
C ALA A 141 -8.52 -1.54 1.59
N VAL A 142 -8.07 -2.38 0.65
CA VAL A 142 -6.74 -2.30 0.05
C VAL A 142 -6.86 -1.84 -1.39
N ILE A 143 -6.17 -0.76 -1.74
CA ILE A 143 -6.01 -0.27 -3.12
C ILE A 143 -4.52 -0.31 -3.44
N VAL A 144 -4.16 -1.03 -4.50
CA VAL A 144 -2.77 -1.23 -4.89
C VAL A 144 -2.58 -0.98 -6.38
N SER A 145 -1.55 -0.21 -6.75
CA SER A 145 -1.09 -0.12 -8.13
C SER A 145 -0.11 -1.25 -8.41
N LEU A 146 -0.31 -1.98 -9.51
CA LEU A 146 0.54 -3.09 -9.93
C LEU A 146 0.82 -3.01 -11.42
N HIS A 147 2.01 -3.41 -11.81
CA HIS A 147 2.40 -3.59 -13.22
C HIS A 147 2.32 -5.05 -13.68
N GLU A 148 2.36 -5.99 -12.76
CA GLU A 148 2.32 -7.42 -13.02
C GLU A 148 0.86 -7.90 -13.20
N LEU A 149 0.42 -8.01 -14.45
CA LEU A 149 -0.96 -8.38 -14.79
C LEU A 149 -1.36 -9.74 -14.22
N ASP A 150 -0.48 -10.75 -14.33
CA ASP A 150 -0.75 -12.10 -13.81
C ASP A 150 -0.96 -12.12 -12.30
N MET A 151 -0.23 -11.29 -11.56
CA MET A 151 -0.38 -11.16 -10.12
C MET A 151 -1.67 -10.42 -9.79
N ALA A 152 -1.94 -9.30 -10.46
CA ALA A 152 -3.16 -8.53 -10.27
C ALA A 152 -4.40 -9.38 -10.53
N GLN A 153 -4.41 -10.19 -11.60
CA GLN A 153 -5.52 -11.08 -11.95
C GLN A 153 -5.82 -12.13 -10.86
N LYS A 154 -4.76 -12.60 -10.15
CA LYS A 154 -4.90 -13.65 -9.13
C LYS A 154 -5.37 -13.12 -7.78
N ILE A 155 -5.10 -11.86 -7.47
CA ILE A 155 -5.32 -11.34 -6.11
C ILE A 155 -6.44 -10.31 -6.01
N ALA A 156 -6.81 -9.64 -7.12
CA ALA A 156 -7.76 -8.55 -7.07
C ALA A 156 -9.20 -9.06 -6.98
N ASP A 157 -10.01 -8.45 -6.10
CA ASP A 157 -11.46 -8.62 -6.08
C ASP A 157 -12.12 -7.74 -7.15
N ALA A 158 -11.53 -6.55 -7.40
CA ALA A 158 -11.94 -5.62 -8.45
C ALA A 158 -10.73 -4.90 -9.03
N VAL A 159 -10.82 -4.49 -10.28
CA VAL A 159 -9.74 -3.81 -11.02
C VAL A 159 -10.26 -2.50 -11.61
N VAL A 160 -9.46 -1.45 -11.48
CA VAL A 160 -9.68 -0.17 -12.16
C VAL A 160 -8.55 0.03 -13.17
N CYS A 161 -8.89 0.12 -14.46
CA CYS A 161 -7.92 0.39 -15.51
C CYS A 161 -7.78 1.90 -15.71
N VAL A 162 -6.54 2.39 -15.71
CA VAL A 162 -6.21 3.80 -15.95
C VAL A 162 -5.62 3.93 -17.35
N PHE A 163 -6.37 4.57 -18.24
CA PHE A 163 -5.96 4.86 -19.62
C PHE A 163 -5.40 6.29 -19.73
N PRO A 164 -4.72 6.67 -20.82
CA PRO A 164 -4.14 8.01 -20.99
C PRO A 164 -5.13 9.17 -20.79
N HIS A 165 -6.43 8.96 -21.13
CA HIS A 165 -7.45 10.01 -21.10
C HIS A 165 -8.73 9.61 -20.36
N SER A 166 -8.78 8.44 -19.77
CA SER A 166 -9.97 7.93 -19.08
C SER A 166 -9.61 6.93 -17.99
N VAL A 167 -10.57 6.69 -17.11
CA VAL A 167 -10.47 5.67 -16.06
C VAL A 167 -11.71 4.80 -16.16
N SER A 168 -11.55 3.47 -16.10
CA SER A 168 -12.70 2.57 -16.08
C SER A 168 -13.48 2.68 -14.77
N GLY A 169 -14.72 2.19 -14.74
CA GLY A 169 -15.34 1.77 -13.50
C GLY A 169 -14.60 0.58 -12.86
N ALA A 170 -15.06 0.15 -11.70
CA ALA A 170 -14.59 -1.09 -11.10
C ALA A 170 -15.08 -2.28 -11.96
N LEU A 171 -14.14 -3.07 -12.46
CA LEU A 171 -14.37 -4.25 -13.28
C LEU A 171 -14.04 -5.50 -12.48
N THR A 172 -14.66 -6.63 -12.82
CA THR A 172 -14.16 -7.93 -12.34
C THR A 172 -12.79 -8.21 -12.97
N PRO A 173 -11.92 -9.02 -12.33
CA PRO A 173 -10.64 -9.40 -12.95
C PRO A 173 -10.81 -10.00 -14.33
N LYS A 174 -11.86 -10.82 -14.56
CA LYS A 174 -12.15 -11.42 -15.86
C LYS A 174 -12.43 -10.37 -16.95
N GLU A 175 -13.18 -9.35 -16.64
CA GLU A 175 -13.47 -8.24 -17.56
C GLU A 175 -12.23 -7.37 -17.79
N ALA A 176 -11.54 -6.99 -16.72
CA ALA A 176 -10.37 -6.11 -16.80
C ALA A 176 -9.23 -6.71 -17.64
N PHE A 177 -9.01 -8.03 -17.52
CA PHE A 177 -7.95 -8.74 -18.22
C PHE A 177 -8.41 -9.39 -19.53
N ALA A 178 -9.61 -9.04 -20.05
CA ALA A 178 -10.03 -9.44 -21.38
C ALA A 178 -9.08 -8.87 -22.47
N PRO A 179 -8.82 -9.62 -23.56
CA PRO A 179 -7.85 -9.24 -24.59
C PRO A 179 -8.04 -7.81 -25.13
N GLU A 180 -9.27 -7.38 -25.31
CA GLU A 180 -9.62 -6.05 -25.80
C GLU A 180 -9.18 -4.94 -24.80
N ASN A 181 -9.38 -5.16 -23.50
CA ASN A 181 -9.01 -4.20 -22.46
C ASN A 181 -7.50 -4.12 -22.30
N ILE A 182 -6.79 -5.25 -22.33
CA ILE A 182 -5.32 -5.28 -22.29
C ILE A 182 -4.73 -4.57 -23.51
N ARG A 183 -5.25 -4.84 -24.71
CA ARG A 183 -4.81 -4.15 -25.92
C ARG A 183 -5.02 -2.64 -25.83
N ALA A 184 -6.17 -2.20 -25.33
CA ALA A 184 -6.47 -0.79 -25.15
C ALA A 184 -5.56 -0.15 -24.09
N LEU A 185 -5.30 -0.83 -22.96
CA LEU A 185 -4.48 -0.35 -21.86
C LEU A 185 -3.03 -0.07 -22.27
N TYR A 186 -2.46 -0.97 -23.10
CA TYR A 186 -1.07 -0.89 -23.58
C TYR A 186 -0.95 -0.36 -24.99
N SER A 187 -2.06 0.04 -25.63
CA SER A 187 -2.10 0.51 -27.03
C SER A 187 -1.49 -0.51 -28.04
N LEU A 188 -1.74 -1.80 -27.81
CA LEU A 188 -1.20 -2.90 -28.61
C LEU A 188 -2.06 -3.14 -29.87
N THR A 189 -1.40 -3.45 -31.01
CA THR A 189 -2.11 -4.04 -32.17
C THR A 189 -2.49 -5.50 -31.87
N LYS A 190 -3.35 -6.08 -32.71
CA LYS A 190 -3.75 -7.49 -32.57
C LYS A 190 -2.54 -8.42 -32.70
N GLU A 191 -1.68 -8.15 -33.69
CA GLU A 191 -0.47 -8.94 -33.96
C GLU A 191 0.52 -8.85 -32.77
N GLN A 192 0.66 -7.67 -32.14
CA GLN A 192 1.54 -7.48 -30.97
C GLN A 192 1.02 -8.20 -29.71
N TYR A 193 -0.28 -8.40 -29.60
CA TYR A 193 -0.86 -9.13 -28.49
C TYR A 193 -0.76 -10.64 -28.64
N GLU A 194 -0.83 -11.15 -29.90
CA GLU A 194 -0.78 -12.58 -30.24
C GLU A 194 0.66 -13.11 -30.40
N ALA A 195 1.68 -12.24 -30.44
CA ALA A 195 3.11 -12.59 -30.56
C ALA A 195 3.75 -12.92 -29.21
#